data_f0a1e950be0670b2bf25e285ef0526ce
#
_entry.id   f0a1e950be0670b2bf25e285ef0526ce
#
_cell.length_a   1.000
_cell.length_b   1.000
_cell.length_c   1.000
_cell.angle_alpha   90.00
_cell.angle_beta   90.00
_cell.angle_gamma   90.00
#
_symmetry.space_group_name_H-M   'P 1'
#
loop_
_entity.id
_entity.type
_entity.pdbx_description
1 polymer ?
#
loop_
_entity_poly.entity_id
_entity_poly.type
_entity_poly.pdbx_seq_one_letter_code
_entity_poly.pdbx_strand_id
1 'polypeptide(L)'
;MTTRIGVALGDPAGIGPEVVWKALIRRQPDPRITWSIYGPAQFAQSVALSLDPDSEWFDGWKFRLSNGAEGELISVRPDLSITSDLIGRSSALTGTVLYESARLAIKDALEGKIAAVAAAPHTELSVNQAGIEFSGYPSLLSKTAGLSSEVILLLIGGHLKVAH
;
A
#
# COMPACT_ATOMS: atom_id res chain seq x y z
N MET A 1 -13.29 9.53 -17.98
CA MET A 1 -13.31 9.16 -16.56
C MET A 1 -11.98 8.47 -16.24
N THR A 2 -11.29 8.90 -15.20
CA THR A 2 -10.07 8.25 -14.71
C THR A 2 -10.42 7.17 -13.70
N THR A 3 -9.74 6.02 -13.76
CA THR A 3 -9.87 4.94 -12.81
C THR A 3 -8.82 5.12 -11.71
N ARG A 4 -9.27 5.16 -10.46
CA ARG A 4 -8.37 5.29 -9.31
C ARG A 4 -8.03 3.90 -8.75
N ILE A 5 -6.74 3.61 -8.62
CA ILE A 5 -6.22 2.36 -8.06
C ILE A 5 -5.54 2.66 -6.73
N GLY A 6 -5.92 1.95 -5.68
CA GLY A 6 -5.28 2.03 -4.38
C GLY A 6 -4.09 1.10 -4.27
N VAL A 7 -3.02 1.56 -3.63
CA VAL A 7 -1.84 0.75 -3.33
C VAL A 7 -1.48 0.90 -1.86
N ALA A 8 -1.60 -0.17 -1.08
CA ALA A 8 -1.08 -0.21 0.28
C ALA A 8 0.43 -0.50 0.25
N LEU A 9 1.23 0.37 0.88
CA LEU A 9 2.71 0.31 0.84
C LEU A 9 3.32 -0.90 1.55
N GLY A 10 2.51 -1.68 2.27
CA GLY A 10 3.00 -2.82 3.04
C GLY A 10 3.78 -2.42 4.28
N ASP A 11 4.73 -3.26 4.70
CA ASP A 11 5.57 -2.98 5.86
C ASP A 11 6.58 -1.86 5.52
N PRO A 12 6.52 -0.70 6.19
CA PRO A 12 7.46 0.39 5.90
C PRO A 12 8.92 0.05 6.27
N ALA A 13 9.15 -0.93 7.15
CA ALA A 13 10.49 -1.43 7.45
C ALA A 13 11.01 -2.46 6.42
N GLY A 14 10.15 -2.93 5.52
CA GLY A 14 10.48 -3.89 4.48
C GLY A 14 10.74 -3.24 3.12
N ILE A 15 10.70 -4.08 2.08
CA ILE A 15 10.94 -3.66 0.68
C ILE A 15 9.71 -3.04 0.02
N GLY A 16 8.54 -3.08 0.68
CA GLY A 16 7.26 -2.66 0.11
C GLY A 16 7.28 -1.26 -0.51
N PRO A 17 7.68 -0.22 0.23
CA PRO A 17 7.73 1.15 -0.29
C PRO A 17 8.60 1.30 -1.53
N GLU A 18 9.80 0.68 -1.51
CA GLU A 18 10.73 0.71 -2.65
C GLU A 18 10.15 0.01 -3.88
N VAL A 19 9.56 -1.16 -3.70
CA VAL A 19 8.96 -1.95 -4.79
C VAL A 19 7.80 -1.21 -5.44
N VAL A 20 6.93 -0.59 -4.64
CA VAL A 20 5.79 0.19 -5.14
C VAL A 20 6.27 1.35 -6.01
N TRP A 21 7.17 2.19 -5.48
CA TRP A 21 7.66 3.33 -6.25
C TRP A 21 8.41 2.92 -7.51
N LYS A 22 9.29 1.90 -7.44
CA LYS A 22 9.98 1.36 -8.62
C LYS A 22 9.00 0.83 -9.68
N ALA A 23 7.93 0.18 -9.26
CA ALA A 23 6.90 -0.31 -10.18
C ALA A 23 6.17 0.83 -10.88
N LEU A 24 5.83 1.89 -10.17
CA LEU A 24 5.16 3.07 -10.73
C LEU A 24 6.08 3.86 -11.66
N ILE A 25 7.34 4.07 -11.28
CA ILE A 25 8.34 4.80 -12.07
C ILE A 25 8.68 4.08 -13.37
N ARG A 26 8.82 2.75 -13.32
CA ARG A 26 9.19 1.94 -14.50
C ARG A 26 8.04 1.63 -15.44
N ARG A 27 6.82 1.78 -14.95
CA ARG A 27 5.63 1.52 -15.75
C ARG A 27 5.44 2.63 -16.79
N GLN A 28 5.01 2.25 -18.00
CA GLN A 28 4.47 3.23 -18.93
C GLN A 28 3.14 3.78 -18.37
N PRO A 29 3.01 5.10 -18.19
CA PRO A 29 1.81 5.67 -17.59
C PRO A 29 0.60 5.54 -18.51
N ASP A 30 -0.56 5.29 -17.91
CA ASP A 30 -1.84 5.34 -18.59
C ASP A 30 -2.62 6.55 -18.05
N PRO A 31 -2.96 7.55 -18.89
CA PRO A 31 -3.64 8.77 -18.43
C PRO A 31 -5.06 8.51 -17.89
N ARG A 32 -5.57 7.29 -18.08
CA ARG A 32 -6.86 6.87 -17.52
C ARG A 32 -6.74 6.33 -16.09
N ILE A 33 -5.51 6.18 -15.58
CA ILE A 33 -5.26 5.66 -14.24
C ILE A 33 -4.63 6.74 -13.35
N THR A 34 -5.16 6.89 -12.14
CA THR A 34 -4.54 7.67 -11.07
C THR A 34 -4.36 6.79 -9.83
N TRP A 35 -3.36 7.11 -9.01
CA TRP A 35 -2.93 6.26 -7.91
C TRP A 35 -3.26 6.90 -6.56
N SER A 36 -3.81 6.12 -5.63
CA SER A 36 -3.91 6.47 -4.22
C SER A 36 -3.00 5.55 -3.42
N ILE A 37 -1.92 6.10 -2.88
CA ILE A 37 -0.89 5.35 -2.16
C ILE A 37 -1.14 5.49 -0.66
N TYR A 38 -1.44 4.38 0.01
CA TYR A 38 -1.76 4.35 1.44
C TYR A 38 -0.53 4.00 2.27
N GLY A 39 -0.12 4.91 3.15
CA GLY A 39 1.04 4.69 4.00
C GLY A 39 1.47 5.92 4.80
N PRO A 40 2.62 5.86 5.48
CA PRO A 40 3.18 6.99 6.23
C PRO A 40 3.72 8.03 5.23
N ALA A 41 2.97 9.11 5.00
CA ALA A 41 3.15 10.00 3.85
C ALA A 41 4.56 10.60 3.75
N GLN A 42 5.11 11.13 4.85
CA GLN A 42 6.46 11.72 4.84
C GLN A 42 7.54 10.71 4.48
N PHE A 43 7.47 9.49 5.05
CA PHE A 43 8.40 8.42 4.74
C PHE A 43 8.23 7.96 3.28
N ALA A 44 6.99 7.74 2.83
CA ALA A 44 6.70 7.34 1.46
C ALA A 44 7.22 8.35 0.44
N GLN A 45 7.05 9.66 0.70
CA GLN A 45 7.60 10.73 -0.14
C GLN A 45 9.13 10.71 -0.17
N SER A 46 9.79 10.52 0.97
CA SER A 46 11.26 10.47 1.02
C SER A 46 11.83 9.31 0.20
N VAL A 47 11.16 8.15 0.23
CA VAL A 47 11.53 7.00 -0.62
C VAL A 47 11.31 7.32 -2.10
N ALA A 48 10.17 7.91 -2.45
CA ALA A 48 9.89 8.32 -3.84
C ALA A 48 10.95 9.27 -4.38
N LEU A 49 11.27 10.34 -3.65
CA LEU A 49 12.27 11.32 -4.04
C LEU A 49 13.69 10.74 -4.17
N SER A 50 14.02 9.72 -3.37
CA SER A 50 15.30 9.02 -3.50
C SER A 50 15.42 8.19 -4.78
N LEU A 51 14.29 7.73 -5.33
CA LEU A 51 14.21 6.88 -6.51
C LEU A 51 13.89 7.67 -7.80
N ASP A 52 13.20 8.79 -7.66
CA ASP A 52 12.76 9.68 -8.73
C ASP A 52 12.89 11.15 -8.28
N PRO A 53 14.13 11.69 -8.28
CA PRO A 53 14.39 13.06 -7.83
C PRO A 53 13.68 14.15 -8.65
N ASP A 54 13.29 13.81 -9.89
CA ASP A 54 12.59 14.72 -10.81
C ASP A 54 11.07 14.69 -10.64
N SER A 55 10.55 13.92 -9.68
CA SER A 55 9.13 13.89 -9.37
C SER A 55 8.66 15.23 -8.77
N GLU A 56 7.47 15.66 -9.17
CA GLU A 56 6.83 16.89 -8.69
C GLU A 56 5.85 16.54 -7.56
N TRP A 57 5.85 17.38 -6.50
CA TRP A 57 4.98 17.22 -5.35
C TRP A 57 4.18 18.49 -5.09
N PHE A 58 2.89 18.32 -4.82
CA PHE A 58 1.93 19.40 -4.63
C PHE A 58 1.25 19.32 -3.27
N ASP A 59 0.49 20.34 -2.90
CA ASP A 59 -0.28 20.39 -1.66
C ASP A 59 -1.23 19.17 -1.53
N GLY A 60 -1.39 18.67 -0.30
CA GLY A 60 -2.23 17.51 -0.01
C GLY A 60 -1.61 16.18 -0.44
N TRP A 61 -0.26 16.12 -0.50
CA TRP A 61 0.49 14.91 -0.85
C TRP A 61 0.24 14.39 -2.28
N LYS A 62 -0.18 15.24 -3.19
CA LYS A 62 -0.31 14.89 -4.61
C LYS A 62 1.06 14.84 -5.27
N PHE A 63 1.21 13.94 -6.23
CA PHE A 63 2.47 13.76 -6.95
C PHE A 63 2.27 13.56 -8.45
N ARG A 64 3.31 13.93 -9.20
CA ARG A 64 3.55 13.51 -10.58
C ARG A 64 4.97 12.97 -10.66
N LEU A 65 5.11 11.71 -11.06
CA LEU A 65 6.41 11.08 -11.27
C LEU A 65 7.05 11.55 -12.59
N SER A 66 8.35 11.41 -12.72
CA SER A 66 9.10 11.84 -13.92
C SER A 66 8.60 11.18 -15.21
N ASN A 67 8.02 9.99 -15.14
CA ASN A 67 7.40 9.29 -16.26
C ASN A 67 5.98 9.80 -16.59
N GLY A 68 5.42 10.73 -15.81
CA GLY A 68 4.07 11.28 -15.98
C GLY A 68 2.95 10.54 -15.24
N ALA A 69 3.25 9.52 -14.42
CA ALA A 69 2.24 8.89 -13.57
C ALA A 69 1.82 9.85 -12.44
N GLU A 70 0.52 9.97 -12.20
CA GLU A 70 -0.06 10.90 -11.21
C GLU A 70 -0.80 10.17 -10.11
N GLY A 71 -0.81 10.75 -8.91
CA GLY A 71 -1.55 10.21 -7.77
C GLY A 71 -1.47 11.09 -6.53
N GLU A 72 -1.86 10.48 -5.41
CA GLU A 72 -1.81 11.09 -4.09
C GLU A 72 -1.37 10.08 -3.03
N LEU A 73 -0.69 10.56 -2.00
CA LEU A 73 -0.45 9.80 -0.78
C LEU A 73 -1.61 10.02 0.19
N ILE A 74 -2.22 8.93 0.61
CA ILE A 74 -3.19 8.92 1.70
C ILE A 74 -2.41 8.69 3.00
N SER A 75 -2.27 9.74 3.80
CA SER A 75 -1.50 9.69 5.04
C SER A 75 -2.18 8.78 6.06
N VAL A 76 -1.51 7.70 6.43
CA VAL A 76 -1.98 6.73 7.41
C VAL A 76 -1.15 6.88 8.68
N ARG A 77 -1.83 6.98 9.85
CA ARG A 77 -1.17 7.15 11.16
C ARG A 77 -0.14 8.29 11.15
N PRO A 78 -0.56 9.53 10.84
CA PRO A 78 0.33 10.69 10.83
C PRO A 78 0.91 11.02 12.22
N ASP A 79 0.33 10.43 13.27
CA ASP A 79 0.82 10.47 14.64
C ASP A 79 2.06 9.59 14.88
N LEU A 80 2.36 8.65 13.96
CA LEU A 80 3.51 7.76 14.05
C LEU A 80 4.62 8.18 13.09
N SER A 81 5.84 8.31 13.63
CA SER A 81 7.02 8.62 12.83
C SER A 81 7.73 7.35 12.39
N ILE A 82 7.86 7.16 11.08
CA ILE A 82 8.66 6.09 10.48
C ILE A 82 10.00 6.68 10.04
N THR A 83 11.06 6.19 10.62
CA THR A 83 12.44 6.64 10.39
C THR A 83 13.28 5.53 9.76
N SER A 84 14.38 5.89 9.11
CA SER A 84 15.23 4.96 8.37
C SER A 84 15.90 3.89 9.23
N ASP A 85 16.07 4.12 10.54
CA ASP A 85 16.64 3.15 11.49
C ASP A 85 15.70 1.96 11.77
N LEU A 86 14.43 2.06 11.39
CA LEU A 86 13.47 0.97 11.47
C LEU A 86 13.58 -0.02 10.30
N ILE A 87 14.28 0.35 9.22
CA ILE A 87 14.40 -0.51 8.03
C ILE A 87 15.10 -1.82 8.41
N GLY A 88 14.50 -2.93 7.96
CA GLY A 88 14.96 -4.29 8.27
C GLY A 88 14.60 -4.81 9.67
N ARG A 89 13.81 -4.06 10.46
CA ARG A 89 13.42 -4.43 11.82
C ARG A 89 11.91 -4.56 11.94
N SER A 90 11.43 -5.76 12.21
CA SER A 90 10.02 -5.97 12.58
C SER A 90 9.71 -5.28 13.91
N SER A 91 8.61 -4.52 13.94
CA SER A 91 8.17 -3.82 15.15
C SER A 91 6.66 -3.64 15.18
N ALA A 92 6.10 -3.48 16.37
CA ALA A 92 4.69 -3.15 16.57
C ALA A 92 4.29 -1.86 15.83
N LEU A 93 5.19 -0.88 15.77
CA LEU A 93 4.96 0.40 15.09
C LEU A 93 4.78 0.20 13.58
N THR A 94 5.70 -0.51 12.93
CA THR A 94 5.63 -0.77 11.48
C THR A 94 4.47 -1.71 11.14
N GLY A 95 4.17 -2.67 12.01
CA GLY A 95 3.00 -3.54 11.89
C GLY A 95 1.68 -2.80 11.96
N THR A 96 1.56 -1.84 12.88
CA THR A 96 0.37 -0.97 12.98
C THR A 96 0.16 -0.18 11.69
N VAL A 97 1.22 0.45 11.16
CA VAL A 97 1.14 1.25 9.92
C VAL A 97 0.80 0.39 8.72
N LEU A 98 1.41 -0.79 8.61
CA LEU A 98 1.10 -1.79 7.57
C LEU A 98 -0.39 -2.15 7.58
N TYR A 99 -0.88 -2.59 8.75
CA TYR A 99 -2.26 -3.03 8.92
C TYR A 99 -3.26 -1.93 8.57
N GLU A 100 -3.08 -0.73 9.14
CA GLU A 100 -3.98 0.40 8.90
C GLU A 100 -3.95 0.89 7.45
N SER A 101 -2.79 0.85 6.77
CA SER A 101 -2.66 1.20 5.36
C SER A 101 -3.51 0.28 4.47
N ALA A 102 -3.41 -1.03 4.68
CA ALA A 102 -4.19 -1.99 3.92
C ALA A 102 -5.69 -1.92 4.29
N ARG A 103 -6.00 -1.79 5.59
CA ARG A 103 -7.39 -1.67 6.06
C ARG A 103 -8.10 -0.45 5.46
N LEU A 104 -7.43 0.70 5.43
CA LEU A 104 -8.00 1.92 4.85
C LEU A 104 -8.20 1.79 3.34
N ALA A 105 -7.22 1.21 2.62
CA ALA A 105 -7.34 0.96 1.18
C ALA A 105 -8.54 0.02 0.87
N ILE A 106 -8.71 -1.06 1.64
CA ILE A 106 -9.85 -1.97 1.50
C ILE A 106 -11.16 -1.23 1.76
N LYS A 107 -11.22 -0.43 2.83
CA LYS A 107 -12.41 0.37 3.15
C LYS A 107 -12.78 1.31 2.00
N ASP A 108 -11.82 2.05 1.46
CA ASP A 108 -12.06 2.98 0.35
C ASP A 108 -12.50 2.26 -0.93
N ALA A 109 -12.03 1.02 -1.16
CA ALA A 109 -12.52 0.19 -2.26
C ALA A 109 -13.98 -0.24 -2.04
N LEU A 110 -14.35 -0.66 -0.82
CA LEU A 110 -15.73 -1.02 -0.49
C LEU A 110 -16.69 0.16 -0.59
N GLU A 111 -16.21 1.38 -0.31
CA GLU A 111 -16.96 2.63 -0.46
C GLU A 111 -16.99 3.16 -1.92
N GLY A 112 -16.33 2.49 -2.85
CA GLY A 112 -16.29 2.87 -4.26
C GLY A 112 -15.39 4.08 -4.58
N LYS A 113 -14.53 4.52 -3.66
CA LYS A 113 -13.61 5.63 -3.87
C LYS A 113 -12.43 5.25 -4.77
N ILE A 114 -12.07 3.97 -4.76
CA ILE A 114 -11.05 3.36 -5.62
C ILE A 114 -11.62 2.08 -6.24
N ALA A 115 -11.16 1.74 -7.44
CA ALA A 115 -11.69 0.62 -8.21
C ALA A 115 -11.06 -0.72 -7.85
N ALA A 116 -9.84 -0.70 -7.31
CA ALA A 116 -9.10 -1.91 -6.91
C ALA A 116 -8.04 -1.55 -5.88
N VAL A 117 -7.58 -2.57 -5.15
CA VAL A 117 -6.45 -2.47 -4.21
C VAL A 117 -5.33 -3.41 -4.66
N ALA A 118 -4.12 -2.87 -4.77
CA ALA A 118 -2.88 -3.63 -4.77
C ALA A 118 -2.21 -3.49 -3.41
N ALA A 119 -1.62 -4.55 -2.90
CA ALA A 119 -0.94 -4.52 -1.61
C ALA A 119 0.51 -5.00 -1.75
N ALA A 120 1.43 -4.21 -1.23
CA ALA A 120 2.86 -4.54 -1.19
C ALA A 120 3.14 -5.62 -0.13
N PRO A 121 4.35 -6.23 -0.14
CA PRO A 121 4.70 -7.26 0.82
C PRO A 121 4.46 -6.86 2.28
N HIS A 122 3.99 -7.80 3.07
CA HIS A 122 3.70 -7.63 4.49
C HIS A 122 4.57 -8.53 5.36
N THR A 123 4.64 -8.17 6.65
CA THR A 123 5.31 -8.96 7.69
C THR A 123 4.29 -9.28 8.78
N GLU A 124 3.82 -10.52 8.85
CA GLU A 124 2.85 -10.94 9.90
C GLU A 124 3.41 -10.72 11.30
N LEU A 125 4.70 -10.98 11.48
CA LEU A 125 5.38 -10.77 12.76
C LEU A 125 5.22 -9.33 13.26
N SER A 126 5.41 -8.32 12.40
CA SER A 126 5.26 -6.91 12.78
C SER A 126 3.84 -6.60 13.23
N VAL A 127 2.82 -7.10 12.52
CA VAL A 127 1.40 -6.87 12.86
C VAL A 127 1.03 -7.58 14.17
N ASN A 128 1.48 -8.82 14.34
CA ASN A 128 1.20 -9.58 15.56
C ASN A 128 1.91 -8.97 16.80
N GLN A 129 3.10 -8.37 16.63
CA GLN A 129 3.76 -7.58 17.67
C GLN A 129 2.97 -6.34 18.09
N ALA A 130 2.14 -5.80 17.20
CA ALA A 130 1.21 -4.72 17.53
C ALA A 130 -0.04 -5.17 18.31
N GLY A 131 -0.12 -6.46 18.67
CA GLY A 131 -1.29 -7.05 19.33
C GLY A 131 -2.49 -7.24 18.41
N ILE A 132 -2.28 -7.19 17.09
CA ILE A 132 -3.31 -7.37 16.07
C ILE A 132 -3.21 -8.79 15.52
N GLU A 133 -4.27 -9.59 15.68
CA GLU A 133 -4.35 -10.90 15.04
C GLU A 133 -4.42 -10.74 13.52
N PHE A 134 -3.40 -11.26 12.83
CA PHE A 134 -3.24 -11.12 11.40
C PHE A 134 -2.56 -12.36 10.81
N SER A 135 -3.20 -12.96 9.81
CA SER A 135 -2.74 -14.13 9.05
C SER A 135 -2.73 -13.84 7.53
N GLY A 136 -2.39 -12.60 7.17
CA GLY A 136 -2.32 -12.14 5.79
C GLY A 136 -3.51 -11.31 5.32
N TYR A 137 -3.44 -10.85 4.09
CA TYR A 137 -4.45 -9.98 3.49
C TYR A 137 -5.84 -10.61 3.36
N PRO A 138 -6.02 -11.92 3.09
CA PRO A 138 -7.35 -12.51 3.07
C PRO A 138 -8.11 -12.36 4.38
N SER A 139 -7.46 -12.57 5.52
CA SER A 139 -8.07 -12.39 6.84
C SER A 139 -8.44 -10.93 7.12
N LEU A 140 -7.57 -9.99 6.73
CA LEU A 140 -7.84 -8.55 6.84
C LEU A 140 -9.03 -8.13 5.97
N LEU A 141 -9.11 -8.63 4.73
CA LEU A 141 -10.21 -8.33 3.83
C LEU A 141 -11.53 -8.84 4.39
N SER A 142 -11.59 -10.10 4.84
CA SER A 142 -12.79 -10.68 5.47
C SER A 142 -13.25 -9.83 6.66
N LYS A 143 -12.33 -9.48 7.56
CA LYS A 143 -12.60 -8.70 8.75
C LYS A 143 -13.07 -7.28 8.43
N THR A 144 -12.43 -6.61 7.46
CA THR A 144 -12.77 -5.23 7.07
C THR A 144 -14.10 -5.15 6.33
N ALA A 145 -14.40 -6.16 5.50
CA ALA A 145 -15.65 -6.25 4.74
C ALA A 145 -16.82 -6.82 5.56
N GLY A 146 -16.59 -7.26 6.79
CA GLY A 146 -17.62 -7.85 7.64
C GLY A 146 -18.20 -9.15 7.07
N LEU A 147 -17.37 -9.93 6.37
CA LEU A 147 -17.81 -11.19 5.77
C LEU A 147 -17.89 -12.31 6.83
N SER A 148 -18.96 -13.08 6.78
CA SER A 148 -19.12 -14.29 7.60
C SER A 148 -18.51 -15.53 6.95
N SER A 149 -18.15 -15.46 5.66
CA SER A 149 -17.52 -16.52 4.89
C SER A 149 -16.02 -16.29 4.72
N GLU A 150 -15.28 -17.36 4.51
CA GLU A 150 -13.85 -17.29 4.18
C GLU A 150 -13.61 -16.59 2.85
N VAL A 151 -12.54 -15.80 2.80
CA VAL A 151 -12.02 -15.21 1.57
C VAL A 151 -11.04 -16.17 0.95
N ILE A 152 -11.33 -16.59 -0.27
CA ILE A 152 -10.48 -17.53 -1.02
C ILE A 152 -9.42 -16.74 -1.78
N LEU A 153 -8.16 -17.11 -1.60
CA LEU A 153 -7.05 -16.59 -2.39
C LEU A 153 -6.96 -17.35 -3.72
N LEU A 154 -7.05 -16.64 -4.84
CA LEU A 154 -6.84 -17.22 -6.16
C LEU A 154 -5.42 -16.92 -6.66
N LEU A 155 -4.61 -17.97 -6.75
CA LEU A 155 -3.28 -17.93 -7.35
C LEU A 155 -3.38 -18.22 -8.84
N ILE A 156 -2.81 -17.36 -9.68
CA ILE A 156 -2.82 -17.49 -11.13
C ILE A 156 -1.38 -17.48 -11.65
N GLY A 157 -0.97 -18.57 -12.29
CA GLY A 157 0.34 -18.72 -12.91
C GLY A 157 0.22 -19.38 -14.30
N GLY A 158 0.33 -18.59 -15.36
CA GLY A 158 0.10 -19.09 -16.72
C GLY A 158 -1.30 -19.65 -16.88
N HIS A 159 -1.41 -20.95 -17.15
CA HIS A 159 -2.69 -21.67 -17.30
C HIS A 159 -3.20 -22.26 -15.97
N LEU A 160 -2.38 -22.23 -14.94
CA LEU A 160 -2.73 -22.78 -13.63
C LEU A 160 -3.49 -21.74 -12.81
N LYS A 161 -4.61 -22.16 -12.21
CA LYS A 161 -5.40 -21.39 -11.25
C LYS A 161 -5.60 -22.27 -10.02
N VAL A 162 -5.17 -21.79 -8.86
CA VAL A 162 -5.31 -22.51 -7.59
C VAL A 162 -6.09 -21.64 -6.63
N ALA A 163 -7.19 -22.16 -6.11
CA ALA A 163 -7.94 -21.55 -5.02
C ALA A 163 -7.44 -22.13 -3.68
N HIS A 164 -7.13 -21.25 -2.74
CA HIS A 164 -6.58 -21.61 -1.43
C HIS A 164 -7.36 -20.89 -0.32
#